data_f566a96a5b66e5e7ed941953e17c24ba
#
_entry.id   f566a96a5b66e5e7ed941953e17c24ba
#
_cell.length_a   1.000
_cell.length_b   1.000
_cell.length_c   1.000
_cell.angle_alpha   90.00
_cell.angle_beta   90.00
_cell.angle_gamma   90.00
#
_symmetry.space_group_name_H-M   'P 1'
#
loop_
_entity.id
_entity.type
_entity.pdbx_description
1 polymer ?
#
loop_
_entity_poly.entity_id
_entity_poly.type
_entity_poly.pdbx_seq_one_letter_code
_entity_poly.pdbx_strand_id
1 'polypeptide(L)'
;MRPTKKQAQTLLELHRGNTIISSKDTMGRRYSRWNNFRGKARAGKPNVGTFKAFRKRKWIEEEDVNSWRISELGTEVANSINLEDDYYRVTKLKVTANDILDALESYYAQMGFVLIREVSIAYQGERRADALVLGRGNEIVIIDEVKVSRQDFLHELADDEKRQRALDISSQFNFAAPQGMIQKDELPPEAGLLEMDKRGKIHPTVPAPHRRPGTPDWRLVAAVARALKR
;
A
#
# COMPACT_ATOMS: atom_id res chain seq x y z
N MET A 1 9.83 -19.43 18.47
CA MET A 1 10.13 -19.52 17.00
C MET A 1 9.03 -18.73 16.27
N ARG A 2 9.38 -17.66 15.56
CA ARG A 2 8.39 -16.80 14.87
C ARG A 2 7.76 -17.53 13.68
N PRO A 3 6.45 -17.40 13.46
CA PRO A 3 5.79 -17.96 12.27
C PRO A 3 6.24 -17.24 11.00
N THR A 4 6.23 -17.94 9.86
CA THR A 4 6.36 -17.31 8.55
C THR A 4 5.11 -16.47 8.26
N LYS A 5 5.19 -15.52 7.32
CA LYS A 5 4.07 -14.67 6.90
C LYS A 5 2.76 -15.46 6.66
N LYS A 6 2.86 -16.56 5.90
CA LYS A 6 1.72 -17.43 5.58
C LYS A 6 1.18 -18.17 6.81
N GLN A 7 2.06 -18.55 7.73
CA GLN A 7 1.68 -19.19 8.99
C GLN A 7 0.99 -18.19 9.94
N ALA A 8 1.50 -16.95 10.04
CA ALA A 8 0.88 -15.91 10.83
C ALA A 8 -0.55 -15.62 10.36
N GLN A 9 -0.77 -15.47 9.06
CA GLN A 9 -2.10 -15.29 8.50
C GLN A 9 -3.06 -16.45 8.84
N THR A 10 -2.58 -17.69 8.74
CA THR A 10 -3.38 -18.86 9.07
C THR A 10 -3.72 -18.93 10.57
N LEU A 11 -2.77 -18.58 11.45
CA LEU A 11 -3.01 -18.50 12.90
C LEU A 11 -4.05 -17.43 13.26
N LEU A 12 -3.99 -16.27 12.63
CA LEU A 12 -4.94 -15.19 12.85
C LEU A 12 -6.36 -15.56 12.41
N GLU A 13 -6.52 -16.28 11.30
CA GLU A 13 -7.82 -16.79 10.87
C GLU A 13 -8.38 -17.85 11.85
N LEU A 14 -7.54 -18.70 12.40
CA LEU A 14 -7.92 -19.67 13.44
C LEU A 14 -8.29 -18.95 14.76
N HIS A 15 -7.54 -17.93 15.15
CA HIS A 15 -7.82 -17.12 16.34
C HIS A 15 -9.17 -16.38 16.25
N ARG A 16 -9.63 -16.06 15.03
CA ARG A 16 -10.96 -15.48 14.77
C ARG A 16 -12.11 -16.49 14.82
N GLY A 17 -11.86 -17.70 15.27
CA GLY A 17 -12.86 -18.76 15.37
C GLY A 17 -13.11 -19.53 14.08
N ASN A 18 -12.24 -19.41 13.07
CA ASN A 18 -12.29 -20.27 11.90
C ASN A 18 -11.63 -21.62 12.21
N THR A 19 -12.16 -22.69 11.64
CA THR A 19 -11.58 -24.04 11.77
C THR A 19 -11.02 -24.52 10.44
N ILE A 20 -10.03 -25.45 10.50
CA ILE A 20 -9.50 -26.11 9.32
C ILE A 20 -10.10 -27.49 9.23
N ILE A 21 -10.78 -27.81 8.12
CA ILE A 21 -11.21 -29.16 7.82
C ILE A 21 -10.19 -29.81 6.90
N SER A 22 -9.67 -30.96 7.33
CA SER A 22 -8.80 -31.83 6.52
C SER A 22 -9.63 -32.97 5.97
N SER A 23 -9.70 -33.12 4.66
CA SER A 23 -10.40 -34.22 4.00
C SER A 23 -9.52 -34.83 2.90
N LYS A 24 -9.90 -36.03 2.43
CA LYS A 24 -9.28 -36.66 1.27
C LYS A 24 -10.22 -36.50 0.07
N ASP A 25 -9.68 -36.25 -1.11
CA ASP A 25 -10.45 -36.33 -2.35
C ASP A 25 -10.69 -37.78 -2.76
N THR A 26 -11.47 -37.97 -3.81
CA THR A 26 -11.79 -39.30 -4.38
C THR A 26 -10.55 -40.08 -4.84
N MET A 27 -9.40 -39.40 -5.00
CA MET A 27 -8.11 -40.02 -5.33
C MET A 27 -7.21 -40.21 -4.08
N GLY A 28 -7.73 -40.02 -2.87
CA GLY A 28 -7.00 -40.18 -1.63
C GLY A 28 -6.02 -39.06 -1.30
N ARG A 29 -5.97 -37.96 -2.10
CA ARG A 29 -5.12 -36.81 -1.84
C ARG A 29 -5.71 -35.98 -0.71
N ARG A 30 -4.90 -35.68 0.31
CA ARG A 30 -5.34 -34.82 1.41
C ARG A 30 -5.39 -33.35 0.97
N TYR A 31 -6.48 -32.68 1.27
CA TYR A 31 -6.64 -31.26 1.16
C TYR A 31 -7.20 -30.68 2.46
N SER A 32 -6.96 -29.41 2.69
CA SER A 32 -7.51 -28.68 3.82
C SER A 32 -8.32 -27.49 3.33
N ARG A 33 -9.44 -27.19 3.98
CA ARG A 33 -10.29 -26.04 3.69
C ARG A 33 -10.65 -25.31 4.96
N TRP A 34 -10.91 -24.03 4.84
CA TRP A 34 -11.45 -23.24 5.93
C TRP A 34 -12.94 -23.55 6.12
N ASN A 35 -13.32 -23.66 7.38
CA ASN A 35 -14.71 -23.63 7.77
C ASN A 35 -14.88 -22.46 8.75
N ASN A 36 -15.86 -21.60 8.50
CA ASN A 36 -16.17 -20.55 9.45
C ASN A 36 -17.23 -21.07 10.44
N PHE A 37 -17.37 -20.41 11.56
CA PHE A 37 -18.34 -20.72 12.63
C PHE A 37 -19.80 -20.82 12.16
N ARG A 38 -20.10 -20.40 10.92
CA ARG A 38 -21.42 -20.51 10.28
C ARG A 38 -21.51 -21.60 9.20
N GLY A 39 -20.56 -22.49 9.12
CA GLY A 39 -20.58 -23.62 8.19
C GLY A 39 -20.33 -23.28 6.70
N LYS A 40 -20.03 -22.06 6.35
CA LYS A 40 -19.72 -21.65 4.97
C LYS A 40 -18.20 -21.76 4.73
N ALA A 41 -17.80 -22.61 3.76
CA ALA A 41 -16.41 -22.70 3.33
C ALA A 41 -15.96 -21.36 2.72
N ARG A 42 -14.88 -20.75 3.27
CA ARG A 42 -14.24 -19.59 2.64
C ARG A 42 -13.37 -20.00 1.47
N ALA A 43 -13.38 -19.20 0.41
CA ALA A 43 -12.45 -19.36 -0.71
C ALA A 43 -11.02 -19.09 -0.24
N GLY A 44 -10.18 -20.12 -0.29
CA GLY A 44 -8.77 -20.04 0.09
C GLY A 44 -8.35 -21.32 0.84
N LYS A 45 -7.47 -22.10 0.24
CA LYS A 45 -6.99 -23.35 0.88
C LYS A 45 -5.81 -23.05 1.81
N PRO A 46 -5.87 -23.41 3.12
CA PRO A 46 -4.64 -23.43 3.90
C PRO A 46 -3.67 -24.40 3.22
N ASN A 47 -2.43 -23.97 3.05
CA ASN A 47 -1.42 -24.80 2.41
C ASN A 47 -1.15 -26.02 3.28
N VAL A 48 -1.11 -27.21 2.67
CA VAL A 48 -0.81 -28.48 3.34
C VAL A 48 0.50 -28.42 4.13
N GLY A 49 1.51 -27.68 3.64
CA GLY A 49 2.76 -27.46 4.35
C GLY A 49 2.58 -26.63 5.63
N THR A 50 1.75 -25.62 5.62
CA THR A 50 1.39 -24.82 6.79
C THR A 50 0.67 -25.65 7.84
N PHE A 51 -0.30 -26.46 7.41
CA PHE A 51 -1.04 -27.35 8.28
C PHE A 51 -0.13 -28.39 8.97
N LYS A 52 0.78 -29.04 8.22
CA LYS A 52 1.78 -29.96 8.77
C LYS A 52 2.70 -29.29 9.80
N ALA A 53 3.12 -28.04 9.51
CA ALA A 53 3.97 -27.27 10.42
C ALA A 53 3.24 -26.92 11.72
N PHE A 54 1.96 -26.59 11.66
CA PHE A 54 1.15 -26.26 12.84
C PHE A 54 0.93 -27.48 13.73
N ARG A 55 0.62 -28.63 13.16
CA ARG A 55 0.53 -29.89 13.92
C ARG A 55 1.87 -30.23 14.61
N LYS A 56 2.98 -30.15 13.88
CA LYS A 56 4.32 -30.41 14.44
C LYS A 56 4.66 -29.48 15.60
N ARG A 57 4.19 -28.22 15.56
CA ARG A 57 4.42 -27.21 16.59
C ARG A 57 3.36 -27.18 17.69
N LYS A 58 2.36 -28.04 17.62
CA LYS A 58 1.22 -28.09 18.52
C LYS A 58 0.43 -26.76 18.60
N TRP A 59 0.41 -25.99 17.52
CA TRP A 59 -0.36 -24.73 17.42
C TRP A 59 -1.82 -24.95 17.06
N ILE A 60 -2.18 -26.17 16.64
CA ILE A 60 -3.56 -26.61 16.40
C ILE A 60 -3.78 -27.95 17.06
N GLU A 61 -4.99 -28.16 17.48
CA GLU A 61 -5.49 -29.41 18.07
C GLU A 61 -6.71 -29.91 17.32
N GLU A 62 -6.96 -31.20 17.39
CA GLU A 62 -8.12 -31.81 16.76
C GLU A 62 -9.35 -31.56 17.64
N GLU A 63 -10.36 -30.94 17.06
CA GLU A 63 -11.61 -30.62 17.74
C GLU A 63 -12.66 -31.72 17.50
N ASP A 64 -12.70 -32.28 16.28
CA ASP A 64 -13.59 -33.32 15.82
C ASP A 64 -12.91 -34.07 14.68
N VAL A 65 -13.49 -35.17 14.22
CA VAL A 65 -12.94 -35.98 13.12
C VAL A 65 -12.62 -35.11 11.90
N ASN A 66 -11.31 -34.94 11.65
CA ASN A 66 -10.78 -34.07 10.59
C ASN A 66 -11.07 -32.55 10.73
N SER A 67 -11.52 -32.09 11.89
CA SER A 67 -11.68 -30.66 12.21
C SER A 67 -10.61 -30.21 13.21
N TRP A 68 -10.00 -29.06 12.97
CA TRP A 68 -8.86 -28.55 13.71
C TRP A 68 -9.10 -27.10 14.11
N ARG A 69 -8.91 -26.82 15.40
CA ARG A 69 -8.96 -25.47 15.98
C ARG A 69 -7.56 -25.01 16.42
N ILE A 70 -7.43 -23.73 16.77
CA ILE A 70 -6.22 -23.21 17.40
C ILE A 70 -6.10 -23.81 18.81
N SER A 71 -4.89 -24.26 19.17
CA SER A 71 -4.60 -24.72 20.54
C SER A 71 -4.30 -23.51 21.43
N GLU A 72 -4.20 -23.74 22.73
CA GLU A 72 -3.78 -22.74 23.72
C GLU A 72 -2.41 -22.14 23.34
N LEU A 73 -1.43 -22.99 23.04
CA LEU A 73 -0.12 -22.56 22.56
C LEU A 73 -0.18 -21.79 21.23
N GLY A 74 -1.06 -22.19 20.33
CA GLY A 74 -1.29 -21.46 19.07
C GLY A 74 -1.90 -20.08 19.31
N THR A 75 -2.78 -19.96 20.31
CA THR A 75 -3.39 -18.71 20.74
C THR A 75 -2.35 -17.77 21.35
N GLU A 76 -1.45 -18.27 22.20
CA GLU A 76 -0.34 -17.49 22.74
C GLU A 76 0.56 -16.96 21.62
N VAL A 77 0.88 -17.80 20.64
CA VAL A 77 1.67 -17.38 19.46
C VAL A 77 0.91 -16.36 18.63
N ALA A 78 -0.39 -16.53 18.43
CA ALA A 78 -1.24 -15.56 17.71
C ALA A 78 -1.31 -14.20 18.43
N ASN A 79 -1.42 -14.21 19.76
CA ASN A 79 -1.42 -12.99 20.58
C ASN A 79 -0.05 -12.31 20.63
N SER A 80 1.05 -13.07 20.52
CA SER A 80 2.40 -12.52 20.43
C SER A 80 2.72 -11.90 19.07
N ILE A 81 1.92 -12.20 18.07
CA ILE A 81 1.93 -11.53 16.78
C ILE A 81 1.28 -10.17 17.01
N ASN A 82 2.07 -9.09 17.00
CA ASN A 82 1.51 -7.75 17.15
C ASN A 82 0.51 -7.51 16.02
N LEU A 83 -0.80 -7.60 16.39
CA LEU A 83 -1.93 -7.67 15.45
C LEU A 83 -2.02 -6.46 14.52
N GLU A 84 -1.45 -5.33 14.92
CA GLU A 84 -1.40 -4.15 14.06
C GLU A 84 -0.21 -4.20 13.09
N ASP A 85 1.00 -4.53 13.53
CA ASP A 85 2.19 -4.53 12.68
C ASP A 85 2.30 -5.79 11.81
N ASP A 86 1.98 -6.97 12.36
CA ASP A 86 2.10 -8.22 11.61
C ASP A 86 0.89 -8.53 10.72
N TYR A 87 -0.34 -8.09 11.09
CA TYR A 87 -1.50 -8.19 10.18
C TYR A 87 -1.26 -7.34 8.91
N TYR A 88 -0.68 -6.16 9.04
CA TYR A 88 -0.32 -5.33 7.88
C TYR A 88 0.92 -5.81 7.13
N ARG A 89 1.87 -6.48 7.80
CA ARG A 89 2.93 -7.22 7.09
C ARG A 89 2.39 -8.43 6.33
N VAL A 90 1.35 -9.06 6.84
CA VAL A 90 0.76 -10.30 6.33
C VAL A 90 -0.33 -10.03 5.30
N THR A 91 -1.13 -9.01 5.50
CA THR A 91 -2.10 -8.49 4.53
C THR A 91 -1.54 -7.33 3.73
N LYS A 92 -0.22 -7.17 3.61
CA LYS A 92 0.31 -6.25 2.61
C LYS A 92 -0.28 -6.66 1.25
N LEU A 93 -1.51 -6.29 1.02
CA LEU A 93 -1.91 -5.78 -0.27
C LEU A 93 -0.80 -4.80 -0.59
N LYS A 94 0.06 -5.17 -1.52
CA LYS A 94 1.19 -4.36 -1.93
C LYS A 94 0.56 -3.05 -2.34
N VAL A 95 0.67 -2.01 -1.49
CA VAL A 95 0.16 -0.68 -1.82
C VAL A 95 0.71 -0.36 -3.19
N THR A 96 -0.17 -0.13 -4.12
CA THR A 96 0.19 0.21 -5.49
C THR A 96 0.24 1.73 -5.65
N ALA A 97 0.89 2.19 -6.69
CA ALA A 97 0.87 3.61 -7.02
C ALA A 97 -0.57 4.12 -7.24
N ASN A 98 -1.44 3.30 -7.83
CA ASN A 98 -2.84 3.64 -8.02
C ASN A 98 -3.60 3.81 -6.70
N ASP A 99 -3.33 3.00 -5.68
CA ASP A 99 -3.97 3.17 -4.37
C ASP A 99 -3.63 4.53 -3.75
N ILE A 100 -2.38 4.98 -3.91
CA ILE A 100 -1.94 6.30 -3.44
C ILE A 100 -2.56 7.41 -4.28
N LEU A 101 -2.61 7.26 -5.60
CA LEU A 101 -3.24 8.23 -6.50
C LEU A 101 -4.74 8.40 -6.23
N ASP A 102 -5.47 7.31 -5.95
CA ASP A 102 -6.88 7.35 -5.57
C ASP A 102 -7.08 8.09 -4.23
N ALA A 103 -6.17 7.85 -3.28
CA ALA A 103 -6.19 8.54 -2.00
C ALA A 103 -5.86 10.03 -2.13
N LEU A 104 -4.88 10.40 -2.96
CA LEU A 104 -4.53 11.80 -3.27
C LEU A 104 -5.69 12.53 -3.96
N GLU A 105 -6.34 11.88 -4.92
CA GLU A 105 -7.50 12.45 -5.61
C GLU A 105 -8.63 12.78 -4.62
N SER A 106 -8.93 11.84 -3.73
CA SER A 106 -9.92 12.04 -2.67
C SER A 106 -9.51 13.15 -1.69
N TYR A 107 -8.23 13.25 -1.35
CA TYR A 107 -7.68 14.28 -0.47
C TYR A 107 -7.80 15.68 -1.09
N TYR A 108 -7.38 15.86 -2.34
CA TYR A 108 -7.42 17.15 -3.01
C TYR A 108 -8.84 17.58 -3.43
N ALA A 109 -9.70 16.63 -3.73
CA ALA A 109 -11.12 16.91 -4.04
C ALA A 109 -11.84 17.60 -2.86
N GLN A 110 -11.51 17.26 -1.61
CA GLN A 110 -12.05 17.92 -0.41
C GLN A 110 -11.66 19.40 -0.34
N MET A 111 -10.55 19.80 -0.94
CA MET A 111 -10.11 21.19 -1.04
C MET A 111 -10.66 21.87 -2.29
N GLY A 112 -11.38 21.15 -3.14
CA GLY A 112 -11.88 21.63 -4.42
C GLY A 112 -10.77 21.79 -5.46
N PHE A 113 -9.68 21.04 -5.34
CA PHE A 113 -8.58 20.98 -6.30
C PHE A 113 -8.81 19.86 -7.30
N VAL A 114 -8.19 19.97 -8.46
CA VAL A 114 -8.25 18.97 -9.54
C VAL A 114 -6.91 18.25 -9.63
N LEU A 115 -6.89 16.93 -9.42
CA LEU A 115 -5.74 16.09 -9.64
C LEU A 115 -5.81 15.47 -11.04
N ILE A 116 -4.69 15.52 -11.75
CA ILE A 116 -4.52 14.98 -13.10
C ILE A 116 -3.34 14.01 -13.05
N ARG A 117 -3.59 12.76 -13.44
CA ARG A 117 -2.60 11.67 -13.36
C ARG A 117 -1.72 11.64 -14.60
N GLU A 118 -0.47 11.22 -14.43
CA GLU A 118 0.48 10.93 -15.53
C GLU A 118 0.61 12.04 -16.56
N VAL A 119 0.82 13.28 -16.10
CA VAL A 119 0.99 14.43 -16.98
C VAL A 119 2.43 14.52 -17.46
N SER A 120 2.64 14.58 -18.80
CA SER A 120 3.96 14.83 -19.37
C SER A 120 4.39 16.27 -19.06
N ILE A 121 5.51 16.42 -18.36
CA ILE A 121 6.07 17.71 -17.94
C ILE A 121 7.40 18.07 -18.62
N ALA A 122 7.96 17.14 -19.42
CA ALA A 122 9.22 17.34 -20.13
C ALA A 122 9.03 17.58 -21.63
N TYR A 123 10.09 18.11 -22.27
CA TYR A 123 10.07 18.59 -23.64
C TYR A 123 9.80 17.50 -24.69
N GLN A 124 10.22 16.26 -24.47
CA GLN A 124 10.12 15.15 -25.43
C GLN A 124 9.29 13.96 -24.92
N GLY A 125 8.50 14.15 -23.90
CA GLY A 125 7.64 13.09 -23.34
C GLY A 125 8.37 12.09 -22.44
N GLU A 126 9.64 12.31 -22.20
CA GLU A 126 10.49 11.41 -21.40
C GLU A 126 10.21 11.48 -19.90
N ARG A 127 9.41 12.47 -19.45
CA ARG A 127 9.11 12.65 -18.04
C ARG A 127 7.64 12.94 -17.81
N ARG A 128 7.07 12.18 -16.85
CA ARG A 128 5.72 12.39 -16.36
C ARG A 128 5.76 12.68 -14.88
N ALA A 129 4.91 13.60 -14.44
CA ALA A 129 4.52 13.69 -13.06
C ALA A 129 3.44 12.65 -12.79
N ASP A 130 3.55 11.91 -11.70
CA ASP A 130 2.54 10.92 -11.32
C ASP A 130 1.20 11.60 -11.04
N ALA A 131 1.22 12.74 -10.32
CA ALA A 131 0.07 13.61 -10.13
C ALA A 131 0.45 15.09 -10.30
N LEU A 132 -0.33 15.79 -11.11
CA LEU A 132 -0.35 17.24 -11.20
C LEU A 132 -1.66 17.74 -10.61
N VAL A 133 -1.59 18.64 -9.61
CA VAL A 133 -2.76 19.17 -8.93
C VAL A 133 -2.89 20.65 -9.19
N LEU A 134 -4.07 21.05 -9.62
CA LEU A 134 -4.43 22.44 -9.88
C LEU A 134 -5.42 22.92 -8.81
N GLY A 135 -5.04 23.95 -8.07
CA GLY A 135 -5.90 24.62 -7.11
C GLY A 135 -6.79 25.69 -7.78
N ARG A 136 -7.69 26.26 -6.99
CA ARG A 136 -8.62 27.29 -7.46
C ARG A 136 -7.99 28.67 -7.68
N GLY A 137 -6.75 28.88 -7.26
CA GLY A 137 -6.03 30.15 -7.43
C GLY A 137 -4.98 30.06 -8.54
N ASN A 138 -4.56 31.21 -9.05
CA ASN A 138 -3.66 31.31 -10.21
C ASN A 138 -2.23 30.77 -9.95
N GLU A 139 -1.89 30.45 -8.70
CA GLU A 139 -0.51 30.08 -8.33
C GLU A 139 -0.43 28.73 -7.59
N ILE A 140 -1.52 27.96 -7.52
CA ILE A 140 -1.52 26.67 -6.85
C ILE A 140 -1.37 25.58 -7.89
N VAL A 141 -0.14 25.17 -8.12
CA VAL A 141 0.25 24.03 -8.94
C VAL A 141 1.10 23.11 -8.06
N ILE A 142 0.60 21.92 -7.76
CA ILE A 142 1.30 20.96 -6.92
C ILE A 142 1.70 19.75 -7.78
N ILE A 143 2.91 19.24 -7.58
CA ILE A 143 3.34 17.97 -8.16
C ILE A 143 3.60 17.00 -7.03
N ASP A 144 2.95 15.84 -7.10
CA ASP A 144 3.19 14.73 -6.21
C ASP A 144 3.81 13.57 -6.98
N GLU A 145 4.99 13.13 -6.52
CA GLU A 145 5.69 11.92 -6.97
C GLU A 145 5.37 10.75 -6.05
N VAL A 146 4.78 9.71 -6.61
CA VAL A 146 4.34 8.54 -5.85
C VAL A 146 5.46 7.51 -5.73
N LYS A 147 5.76 7.12 -4.51
CA LYS A 147 6.78 6.10 -4.22
C LYS A 147 6.17 4.97 -3.40
N VAL A 148 6.21 3.76 -3.93
CA VAL A 148 5.66 2.56 -3.28
C VAL A 148 6.75 1.61 -2.77
N SER A 149 8.01 1.90 -3.05
CA SER A 149 9.16 1.17 -2.55
C SER A 149 10.28 2.11 -2.11
N ARG A 150 11.01 1.68 -1.09
CA ARG A 150 12.18 2.39 -0.58
C ARG A 150 13.25 2.59 -1.65
N GLN A 151 13.48 1.57 -2.45
CA GLN A 151 14.50 1.59 -3.51
C GLN A 151 14.17 2.64 -4.58
N ASP A 152 12.91 2.74 -4.96
CA ASP A 152 12.43 3.72 -5.94
C ASP A 152 12.59 5.17 -5.44
N PHE A 153 12.28 5.39 -4.15
CA PHE A 153 12.54 6.69 -3.52
C PHE A 153 14.03 7.06 -3.51
N LEU A 154 14.91 6.13 -3.12
CA LEU A 154 16.35 6.39 -3.09
C LEU A 154 16.94 6.66 -4.49
N HIS A 155 16.43 6.00 -5.52
CA HIS A 155 16.80 6.28 -6.92
C HIS A 155 16.39 7.71 -7.33
N GLU A 156 15.20 8.17 -6.92
CA GLU A 156 14.75 9.53 -7.21
C GLU A 156 15.59 10.58 -6.50
N LEU A 157 16.05 10.31 -5.28
CA LEU A 157 16.93 11.21 -4.54
C LEU A 157 18.30 11.41 -5.23
N ALA A 158 18.79 10.39 -5.92
CA ALA A 158 20.08 10.42 -6.60
C ALA A 158 20.08 11.27 -7.89
N ASP A 159 18.91 11.69 -8.37
CA ASP A 159 18.75 12.40 -9.64
C ASP A 159 18.10 13.78 -9.44
N ASP A 160 18.90 14.77 -9.03
CA ASP A 160 18.43 16.13 -8.78
C ASP A 160 17.94 16.83 -10.04
N GLU A 161 18.59 16.61 -11.19
CA GLU A 161 18.18 17.21 -12.47
C GLU A 161 16.78 16.79 -12.87
N LYS A 162 16.45 15.56 -12.51
CA LYS A 162 15.14 15.00 -12.77
C LYS A 162 14.03 15.73 -12.00
N ARG A 163 14.25 16.19 -10.78
CA ARG A 163 13.28 16.96 -9.99
C ARG A 163 13.15 18.40 -10.43
N GLN A 164 14.23 18.99 -10.96
CA GLN A 164 14.28 20.42 -11.27
C GLN A 164 13.10 20.88 -12.14
N ARG A 165 12.76 20.11 -13.18
CA ARG A 165 11.63 20.46 -14.06
C ARG A 165 10.27 20.47 -13.32
N ALA A 166 10.06 19.55 -12.40
CA ALA A 166 8.85 19.56 -11.57
C ALA A 166 8.81 20.78 -10.64
N LEU A 167 9.98 21.13 -10.07
CA LEU A 167 10.13 22.31 -9.21
C LEU A 167 9.87 23.62 -9.96
N ASP A 168 10.34 23.73 -11.20
CA ASP A 168 10.20 24.94 -12.03
C ASP A 168 8.73 25.29 -12.34
N ILE A 169 7.90 24.28 -12.49
CA ILE A 169 6.49 24.47 -12.92
C ILE A 169 5.49 24.35 -11.76
N SER A 170 5.95 24.03 -10.55
CA SER A 170 5.07 23.82 -9.39
C SER A 170 5.29 24.83 -8.29
N SER A 171 4.21 25.17 -7.58
CA SER A 171 4.30 25.94 -6.33
C SER A 171 4.69 25.09 -5.13
N GLN A 172 4.43 23.78 -5.19
CA GLN A 172 4.78 22.79 -4.18
C GLN A 172 5.13 21.45 -4.85
N PHE A 173 6.09 20.75 -4.28
CA PHE A 173 6.48 19.42 -4.71
C PHE A 173 6.47 18.48 -3.50
N ASN A 174 5.80 17.34 -3.60
CA ASN A 174 5.73 16.36 -2.54
C ASN A 174 6.15 14.99 -3.04
N PHE A 175 6.71 14.20 -2.14
CA PHE A 175 6.66 12.75 -2.25
C PHE A 175 5.39 12.24 -1.59
N ALA A 176 4.69 11.32 -2.23
CA ALA A 176 3.53 10.62 -1.69
C ALA A 176 3.85 9.13 -1.53
N ALA A 177 3.74 8.62 -0.31
CA ALA A 177 4.24 7.29 0.03
C ALA A 177 3.38 6.60 1.10
N PRO A 178 3.48 5.25 1.26
CA PRO A 178 2.93 4.58 2.42
C PRO A 178 3.56 5.10 3.71
N GLN A 179 2.75 5.24 4.75
CA GLN A 179 3.16 5.75 6.06
C GLN A 179 4.40 5.03 6.60
N GLY A 180 5.40 5.80 7.04
CA GLY A 180 6.66 5.33 7.63
C GLY A 180 7.65 4.75 6.63
N MET A 181 7.41 4.87 5.31
CA MET A 181 8.36 4.39 4.29
C MET A 181 9.52 5.36 4.07
N ILE A 182 9.25 6.66 4.12
CA ILE A 182 10.23 7.73 3.95
C ILE A 182 10.49 8.37 5.33
N GLN A 183 11.77 8.54 5.70
CA GLN A 183 12.12 9.26 6.91
C GLN A 183 12.17 10.77 6.62
N LYS A 184 11.80 11.59 7.61
CA LYS A 184 11.71 13.04 7.42
C LYS A 184 13.06 13.70 7.13
N ASP A 185 14.11 13.16 7.70
CA ASP A 185 15.51 13.61 7.56
C ASP A 185 16.14 13.23 6.22
N GLU A 186 15.48 12.39 5.45
CA GLU A 186 15.93 11.99 4.09
C GLU A 186 15.32 12.85 2.99
N LEU A 187 14.33 13.68 3.33
CA LEU A 187 13.69 14.53 2.33
C LEU A 187 14.60 15.66 1.89
N PRO A 188 14.68 15.92 0.58
CA PRO A 188 15.34 17.12 0.12
C PRO A 188 14.56 18.37 0.59
N PRO A 189 15.26 19.50 0.86
CA PRO A 189 14.67 20.66 1.49
C PRO A 189 13.53 21.32 0.66
N GLU A 190 13.49 21.04 -0.64
CA GLU A 190 12.46 21.53 -1.55
C GLU A 190 11.18 20.70 -1.58
N ALA A 191 11.18 19.53 -0.94
CA ALA A 191 10.07 18.58 -1.00
C ALA A 191 9.26 18.50 0.30
N GLY A 192 7.96 18.25 0.18
CA GLY A 192 7.09 17.79 1.26
C GLY A 192 6.89 16.29 1.27
N LEU A 193 6.20 15.79 2.29
CA LEU A 193 5.82 14.39 2.44
C LEU A 193 4.33 14.25 2.72
N LEU A 194 3.65 13.53 1.86
CA LEU A 194 2.28 13.08 2.03
C LEU A 194 2.32 11.57 2.31
N GLU A 195 1.79 11.16 3.44
CA GLU A 195 1.75 9.75 3.80
C GLU A 195 0.35 9.19 3.73
N MET A 196 0.21 8.06 3.06
CA MET A 196 -1.03 7.29 3.07
C MET A 196 -1.02 6.31 4.23
N ASP A 197 -1.99 6.45 5.12
CA ASP A 197 -2.18 5.51 6.23
C ASP A 197 -2.80 4.17 5.76
N LYS A 198 -2.90 3.26 6.67
CA LYS A 198 -3.45 1.91 6.47
C LYS A 198 -4.93 1.90 6.05
N ARG A 199 -5.65 2.99 6.26
CA ARG A 199 -7.06 3.18 5.88
C ARG A 199 -7.20 3.83 4.51
N GLY A 200 -6.08 4.12 3.83
CA GLY A 200 -6.07 4.81 2.55
C GLY A 200 -6.25 6.33 2.66
N LYS A 201 -6.05 6.91 3.86
CA LYS A 201 -6.17 8.35 4.06
C LYS A 201 -4.81 9.03 3.95
N ILE A 202 -4.76 10.15 3.24
CA ILE A 202 -3.55 10.98 3.11
C ILE A 202 -3.41 11.91 4.31
N HIS A 203 -2.19 11.96 4.84
CA HIS A 203 -1.75 12.85 5.91
C HIS A 203 -0.53 13.66 5.47
N PRO A 204 -0.57 15.00 5.47
CA PRO A 204 0.60 15.82 5.24
C PRO A 204 1.53 15.73 6.46
N THR A 205 2.65 15.01 6.32
CA THR A 205 3.62 14.74 7.40
C THR A 205 4.73 15.77 7.45
N VAL A 206 5.18 16.24 6.27
CA VAL A 206 6.12 17.35 6.11
C VAL A 206 5.54 18.32 5.08
N PRO A 207 5.29 19.58 5.44
CA PRO A 207 4.80 20.56 4.49
C PRO A 207 5.85 20.89 3.44
N ALA A 208 5.46 20.88 2.16
CA ALA A 208 6.33 21.34 1.08
C ALA A 208 6.56 22.86 1.18
N PRO A 209 7.78 23.33 0.96
CA PRO A 209 8.01 24.76 0.81
C PRO A 209 7.22 25.33 -0.36
N HIS A 210 6.56 26.48 -0.13
CA HIS A 210 5.85 27.19 -1.18
C HIS A 210 6.83 28.01 -2.03
N ARG A 211 6.71 27.92 -3.34
CA ARG A 211 7.48 28.69 -4.31
C ARG A 211 6.55 29.27 -5.36
N ARG A 212 7.03 30.24 -6.10
CA ARG A 212 6.28 30.78 -7.23
C ARG A 212 6.47 29.86 -8.44
N PRO A 213 5.40 29.26 -9.00
CA PRO A 213 5.53 28.41 -10.18
C PRO A 213 5.94 29.23 -11.40
N GLY A 214 6.68 28.62 -12.32
CA GLY A 214 6.95 29.21 -13.63
C GLY A 214 5.66 29.35 -14.46
N THR A 215 5.72 30.24 -15.46
CA THR A 215 4.60 30.37 -16.40
C THR A 215 4.44 29.07 -17.20
N PRO A 216 3.24 28.47 -17.25
CA PRO A 216 3.01 27.26 -18.02
C PRO A 216 3.20 27.55 -19.52
N ASP A 217 3.95 26.69 -20.21
CA ASP A 217 4.05 26.74 -21.65
C ASP A 217 2.86 26.01 -22.31
N TRP A 218 2.61 26.29 -23.62
CA TRP A 218 1.52 25.65 -24.35
C TRP A 218 1.62 24.13 -24.43
N ARG A 219 2.80 23.55 -24.25
CA ARG A 219 3.01 22.10 -24.24
C ARG A 219 2.49 21.47 -22.97
N LEU A 220 2.75 22.09 -21.83
CA LEU A 220 2.17 21.68 -20.56
C LEU A 220 0.64 21.78 -20.61
N VAL A 221 0.10 22.89 -21.11
CA VAL A 221 -1.34 23.06 -21.28
C VAL A 221 -1.94 21.96 -22.18
N ALA A 222 -1.29 21.66 -23.30
CA ALA A 222 -1.73 20.60 -24.19
C ALA A 222 -1.58 19.19 -23.55
N ALA A 223 -0.56 18.96 -22.72
CA ALA A 223 -0.40 17.71 -22.00
C ALA A 223 -1.50 17.50 -20.95
N VAL A 224 -1.83 18.54 -20.19
CA VAL A 224 -2.96 18.57 -19.25
C VAL A 224 -4.27 18.26 -19.98
N ALA A 225 -4.55 18.97 -21.08
CA ALA A 225 -5.76 18.75 -21.87
C ALA A 225 -5.88 17.33 -22.43
N ARG A 226 -4.76 16.70 -22.81
CA ARG A 226 -4.75 15.29 -23.25
C ARG A 226 -4.95 14.30 -22.09
N ALA A 227 -4.38 14.58 -20.94
CA ALA A 227 -4.51 13.71 -19.77
C ALA A 227 -5.96 13.69 -19.24
N LEU A 228 -6.68 14.82 -19.29
CA LEU A 228 -8.09 14.91 -18.90
C LEU A 228 -9.06 14.14 -19.82
N LYS A 229 -8.61 13.71 -21.01
CA LYS A 229 -9.44 12.93 -21.96
C LYS A 229 -9.26 11.41 -21.83
N ARG A 230 -8.35 10.94 -20.96
CA ARG A 230 -8.10 9.53 -20.71
C ARG A 230 -9.02 8.98 -19.63
#